data_507733c11a1fcb9bee41465d3ace26aa
#
_entry.id   507733c11a1fcb9bee41465d3ace26aa
#
_cell.length_a   1.000
_cell.length_b   1.000
_cell.length_c   1.000
_cell.angle_alpha   90.00
_cell.angle_beta   90.00
_cell.angle_gamma   90.00
#
_symmetry.space_group_name_H-M   'P 1'
#
loop_
_entity.id
_entity.type
_entity.pdbx_description
1 polymer ?
#
loop_
_entity_poly.entity_id
_entity_poly.type
_entity_poly.pdbx_seq_one_letter_code
_entity_poly.pdbx_strand_id
1 'polypeptide(L)'
;MKIDDKLKKIADYICENFEDLDMDDPVEEGYLDDYEEILGATEEEISAFEEKFGITLPEDVKELYRYKNGSKFFAIFPCIIGERDMAFNLMSLEQIEKSKGYFQNKDALLTDFPDYFTKEDIEGMKDERIKPYLFNKKWFPFAEYCDSCYLMLDFDPSKEGKEGQIICYIHDPDEVIYAAESLTELVDGIIEEIE
;
A
#
# COMPACT_ATOMS: atom_id res chain seq x y z
N MET A 1 -4.09 -20.38 0.29
CA MET A 1 -3.10 -20.19 -0.80
C MET A 1 -1.97 -19.35 -0.23
N LYS A 2 -0.71 -19.57 -0.64
CA LYS A 2 0.41 -18.71 -0.21
C LYS A 2 0.35 -17.36 -0.93
N ILE A 3 1.02 -16.34 -0.38
CA ILE A 3 1.02 -14.98 -0.96
C ILE A 3 1.56 -14.97 -2.39
N ASP A 4 2.65 -15.70 -2.65
CA ASP A 4 3.27 -15.81 -3.98
C ASP A 4 2.33 -16.43 -5.03
N ASP A 5 1.56 -17.45 -4.65
CA ASP A 5 0.56 -18.08 -5.55
C ASP A 5 -0.59 -17.09 -5.86
N LYS A 6 -1.03 -16.30 -4.87
CA LYS A 6 -2.07 -15.28 -5.05
C LYS A 6 -1.60 -14.17 -5.98
N LEU A 7 -0.38 -13.68 -5.78
CA LEU A 7 0.17 -12.61 -6.62
C LEU A 7 0.40 -13.04 -8.06
N LYS A 8 0.79 -14.31 -8.30
CA LYS A 8 0.84 -14.85 -9.67
C LYS A 8 -0.53 -14.83 -10.33
N LYS A 9 -1.57 -15.27 -9.60
CA LYS A 9 -2.94 -15.27 -10.11
C LYS A 9 -3.44 -13.87 -10.45
N ILE A 10 -3.11 -12.88 -9.59
CA ILE A 10 -3.42 -11.47 -9.85
C ILE A 10 -2.66 -10.98 -11.09
N ALA A 11 -1.37 -11.31 -11.22
CA ALA A 11 -0.57 -10.92 -12.38
C ALA A 11 -1.13 -11.51 -13.69
N ASP A 12 -1.52 -12.79 -13.68
CA ASP A 12 -2.17 -13.44 -14.84
C ASP A 12 -3.47 -12.71 -15.21
N TYR A 13 -4.30 -12.40 -14.22
CA TYR A 13 -5.56 -11.65 -14.43
C TYR A 13 -5.31 -10.26 -15.02
N ILE A 14 -4.35 -9.51 -14.50
CA ILE A 14 -4.00 -8.17 -15.01
C ILE A 14 -3.59 -8.26 -16.47
N CYS A 15 -2.75 -9.25 -16.86
CA CYS A 15 -2.31 -9.42 -18.25
C CYS A 15 -3.45 -9.77 -19.20
N GLU A 16 -4.52 -10.40 -18.71
CA GLU A 16 -5.68 -10.78 -19.51
C GLU A 16 -6.76 -9.68 -19.58
N ASN A 17 -6.77 -8.75 -18.62
CA ASN A 17 -7.86 -7.78 -18.42
C ASN A 17 -7.38 -6.33 -18.25
N PHE A 18 -6.18 -5.98 -18.69
CA PHE A 18 -5.57 -4.67 -18.48
C PHE A 18 -6.42 -3.52 -19.07
N GLU A 19 -7.10 -3.74 -20.21
CA GLU A 19 -8.00 -2.75 -20.81
C GLU A 19 -9.19 -2.41 -19.90
N ASP A 20 -9.77 -3.41 -19.23
CA ASP A 20 -10.89 -3.24 -18.30
C ASP A 20 -10.46 -2.55 -17.00
N LEU A 21 -9.16 -2.66 -16.66
CA LEU A 21 -8.54 -2.01 -15.50
C LEU A 21 -8.01 -0.60 -15.80
N ASP A 22 -8.23 -0.08 -17.03
CA ASP A 22 -7.71 1.21 -17.50
C ASP A 22 -6.18 1.32 -17.33
N MET A 23 -5.47 0.26 -17.71
CA MET A 23 -4.02 0.14 -17.60
C MET A 23 -3.38 -0.02 -18.97
N ASP A 24 -2.10 0.38 -19.09
CA ASP A 24 -1.28 0.08 -20.26
C ASP A 24 -1.07 -1.44 -20.38
N ASP A 25 -0.91 -1.94 -21.62
CA ASP A 25 -0.61 -3.36 -21.86
C ASP A 25 0.72 -3.77 -21.19
N PRO A 26 0.69 -4.56 -20.11
CA PRO A 26 1.89 -4.87 -19.35
C PRO A 26 2.88 -5.76 -20.10
N VAL A 27 2.44 -6.46 -21.15
CA VAL A 27 3.30 -7.30 -21.99
C VAL A 27 3.94 -6.47 -23.10
N GLU A 28 3.16 -5.62 -23.80
CA GLU A 28 3.68 -4.77 -24.87
C GLU A 28 4.68 -3.74 -24.34
N GLU A 29 4.40 -3.14 -23.18
CA GLU A 29 5.28 -2.19 -22.50
C GLU A 29 6.48 -2.83 -21.78
N GLY A 30 6.50 -4.15 -21.66
CA GLY A 30 7.56 -4.89 -20.98
C GLY A 30 7.51 -4.82 -19.44
N TYR A 31 6.40 -4.35 -18.86
CA TYR A 31 6.24 -4.23 -17.41
C TYR A 31 6.19 -5.61 -16.72
N LEU A 32 5.58 -6.61 -17.39
CA LEU A 32 5.56 -7.97 -16.88
C LEU A 32 6.96 -8.58 -16.85
N ASP A 33 7.74 -8.46 -17.93
CA ASP A 33 9.11 -8.95 -18.00
C ASP A 33 9.97 -8.34 -16.90
N ASP A 34 9.87 -7.02 -16.74
CA ASP A 34 10.54 -6.28 -15.66
C ASP A 34 10.15 -6.79 -14.27
N TYR A 35 8.85 -7.04 -14.03
CA TYR A 35 8.36 -7.60 -12.77
C TYR A 35 8.86 -9.02 -12.53
N GLU A 36 8.88 -9.86 -13.56
CA GLU A 36 9.35 -11.26 -13.44
C GLU A 36 10.83 -11.33 -13.04
N GLU A 37 11.67 -10.40 -13.52
CA GLU A 37 13.08 -10.31 -13.17
C GLU A 37 13.36 -9.85 -11.75
N ILE A 38 12.40 -9.18 -11.07
CA ILE A 38 12.60 -8.71 -9.71
C ILE A 38 12.72 -9.88 -8.74
N LEU A 39 13.81 -9.90 -7.99
CA LEU A 39 14.03 -10.86 -6.91
C LEU A 39 13.40 -10.38 -5.61
N GLY A 40 13.15 -11.30 -4.70
CA GLY A 40 12.75 -10.95 -3.33
C GLY A 40 13.90 -10.34 -2.54
N ALA A 41 13.55 -9.62 -1.47
CA ALA A 41 14.51 -9.16 -0.48
C ALA A 41 15.06 -10.33 0.35
N THR A 42 16.32 -10.23 0.73
CA THR A 42 16.96 -11.17 1.66
C THR A 42 16.51 -10.93 3.11
N GLU A 43 16.70 -11.92 3.98
CA GLU A 43 16.41 -11.75 5.42
C GLU A 43 17.25 -10.65 6.05
N GLU A 44 18.48 -10.44 5.57
CA GLU A 44 19.37 -9.38 6.02
C GLU A 44 18.81 -7.99 5.63
N GLU A 45 18.27 -7.83 4.42
CA GLU A 45 17.65 -6.58 3.96
C GLU A 45 16.36 -6.28 4.74
N ILE A 46 15.51 -7.28 4.96
CA ILE A 46 14.29 -7.14 5.77
C ILE A 46 14.65 -6.74 7.21
N SER A 47 15.61 -7.45 7.82
CA SER A 47 16.05 -7.18 9.19
C SER A 47 16.68 -5.79 9.33
N ALA A 48 17.50 -5.38 8.35
CA ALA A 48 18.10 -4.04 8.33
C ALA A 48 17.05 -2.93 8.22
N PHE A 49 15.99 -3.15 7.42
CA PHE A 49 14.85 -2.23 7.31
C PHE A 49 14.09 -2.12 8.65
N GLU A 50 13.78 -3.25 9.28
CA GLU A 50 13.13 -3.29 10.59
C GLU A 50 13.95 -2.57 11.67
N GLU A 51 15.25 -2.84 11.73
CA GLU A 51 16.17 -2.20 12.68
C GLU A 51 16.26 -0.68 12.45
N LYS A 52 16.38 -0.25 11.19
CA LYS A 52 16.48 1.16 10.80
C LYS A 52 15.30 1.98 11.28
N PHE A 53 14.10 1.44 11.19
CA PHE A 53 12.88 2.15 11.54
C PHE A 53 12.31 1.79 12.93
N GLY A 54 12.88 0.79 13.60
CA GLY A 54 12.44 0.32 14.91
C GLY A 54 11.04 -0.27 14.88
N ILE A 55 10.69 -0.99 13.81
CA ILE A 55 9.40 -1.66 13.61
C ILE A 55 9.62 -3.16 13.42
N THR A 56 8.54 -3.93 13.50
CA THR A 56 8.51 -5.34 13.09
C THR A 56 7.45 -5.48 12.00
N LEU A 57 7.85 -5.85 10.80
CA LEU A 57 6.92 -6.10 9.72
C LEU A 57 6.03 -7.33 10.03
N PRO A 58 4.71 -7.27 9.75
CA PRO A 58 3.87 -8.45 9.78
C PRO A 58 4.41 -9.58 8.92
N GLU A 59 4.17 -10.84 9.29
CA GLU A 59 4.78 -11.98 8.60
C GLU A 59 4.31 -12.08 7.13
N ASP A 60 3.06 -11.76 6.83
CA ASP A 60 2.53 -11.73 5.46
C ASP A 60 3.22 -10.65 4.60
N VAL A 61 3.60 -9.52 5.19
CA VAL A 61 4.40 -8.48 4.53
C VAL A 61 5.83 -8.97 4.28
N LYS A 62 6.43 -9.68 5.24
CA LYS A 62 7.76 -10.32 5.03
C LYS A 62 7.71 -11.37 3.92
N GLU A 63 6.64 -12.19 3.88
CA GLU A 63 6.44 -13.17 2.80
C GLU A 63 6.34 -12.48 1.43
N LEU A 64 5.61 -11.35 1.35
CA LEU A 64 5.55 -10.54 0.14
C LEU A 64 6.95 -10.10 -0.30
N TYR A 65 7.74 -9.47 0.60
CA TYR A 65 9.07 -8.97 0.25
C TYR A 65 10.07 -10.08 -0.04
N ARG A 66 9.97 -11.25 0.59
CA ARG A 66 10.77 -12.44 0.21
C ARG A 66 10.46 -12.92 -1.19
N TYR A 67 9.24 -12.72 -1.67
CA TYR A 67 8.83 -13.09 -3.03
C TYR A 67 9.25 -12.03 -4.05
N LYS A 68 8.91 -10.74 -3.81
CA LYS A 68 9.20 -9.61 -4.70
C LYS A 68 9.56 -8.36 -3.91
N ASN A 69 10.72 -7.78 -4.19
CA ASN A 69 11.14 -6.51 -3.57
C ASN A 69 10.82 -5.33 -4.50
N GLY A 70 9.53 -5.06 -4.67
CA GLY A 70 9.00 -4.05 -5.58
C GLY A 70 8.35 -4.65 -6.83
N SER A 71 7.71 -3.81 -7.63
CA SER A 71 7.10 -4.20 -8.91
C SER A 71 7.41 -3.27 -10.08
N LYS A 72 8.26 -2.27 -9.89
CA LYS A 72 8.50 -1.20 -10.87
C LYS A 72 7.18 -0.59 -11.37
N PHE A 73 6.90 -0.64 -12.67
CA PHE A 73 5.68 -0.12 -13.28
C PHE A 73 4.54 -1.14 -13.38
N PHE A 74 4.75 -2.37 -12.93
CA PHE A 74 3.70 -3.38 -12.91
C PHE A 74 2.81 -3.20 -11.67
N ALA A 75 1.58 -2.73 -11.84
CA ALA A 75 0.65 -2.44 -10.76
C ALA A 75 -0.02 -3.72 -10.24
N ILE A 76 0.63 -4.39 -9.31
CA ILE A 76 0.25 -5.73 -8.81
C ILE A 76 -0.96 -5.73 -7.85
N PHE A 77 -1.40 -4.58 -7.36
CA PHE A 77 -2.54 -4.49 -6.45
C PHE A 77 -3.69 -3.67 -7.09
N PRO A 78 -4.48 -4.27 -8.00
CA PRO A 78 -5.74 -3.68 -8.43
C PRO A 78 -6.75 -3.85 -7.30
N CYS A 79 -7.25 -2.77 -6.73
CA CYS A 79 -8.20 -2.84 -5.62
C CYS A 79 -9.17 -1.65 -5.61
N ILE A 80 -10.33 -1.85 -5.03
CA ILE A 80 -11.32 -0.81 -4.82
C ILE A 80 -11.08 -0.20 -3.44
N ILE A 81 -10.75 1.08 -3.39
CA ILE A 81 -10.57 1.85 -2.16
C ILE A 81 -11.69 2.87 -2.02
N GLY A 82 -12.61 2.63 -1.08
CA GLY A 82 -13.85 3.38 -1.01
C GLY A 82 -14.71 3.07 -2.25
N GLU A 83 -14.89 4.07 -3.13
CA GLU A 83 -15.64 3.91 -4.40
C GLU A 83 -14.71 4.09 -5.63
N ARG A 84 -13.39 3.96 -5.46
CA ARG A 84 -12.38 4.23 -6.50
C ARG A 84 -11.63 2.96 -6.88
N ASP A 85 -11.61 2.66 -8.17
CA ASP A 85 -10.74 1.65 -8.75
C ASP A 85 -9.32 2.21 -8.82
N MET A 86 -8.37 1.52 -8.19
CA MET A 86 -6.98 1.94 -8.11
C MET A 86 -6.06 0.73 -8.28
N ALA A 87 -4.99 0.89 -9.06
CA ALA A 87 -4.02 -0.16 -9.29
C ALA A 87 -2.63 0.29 -8.80
N PHE A 88 -2.17 -0.29 -7.69
CA PHE A 88 -0.94 0.13 -7.03
C PHE A 88 0.27 -0.70 -7.43
N ASN A 89 1.40 -0.02 -7.63
CA ASN A 89 2.72 -0.63 -7.76
C ASN A 89 3.30 -0.93 -6.38
N LEU A 90 3.89 -2.11 -6.21
CA LEU A 90 4.63 -2.43 -4.99
C LEU A 90 5.93 -1.62 -4.93
N MET A 91 6.15 -0.91 -3.85
CA MET A 91 7.42 -0.22 -3.58
C MET A 91 8.46 -1.20 -3.02
N SER A 92 9.71 -1.11 -3.48
CA SER A 92 10.82 -1.83 -2.85
C SER A 92 11.12 -1.25 -1.46
N LEU A 93 11.82 -2.01 -0.61
CA LEU A 93 12.26 -1.52 0.71
C LEU A 93 13.09 -0.23 0.59
N GLU A 94 13.93 -0.11 -0.45
CA GLU A 94 14.71 1.10 -0.73
C GLU A 94 13.80 2.29 -1.11
N GLN A 95 12.77 2.06 -1.93
CA GLN A 95 11.79 3.10 -2.29
C GLN A 95 11.03 3.58 -1.05
N ILE A 96 10.63 2.66 -0.15
CA ILE A 96 9.99 3.03 1.13
C ILE A 96 10.94 3.89 1.97
N GLU A 97 12.19 3.48 2.12
CA GLU A 97 13.20 4.26 2.87
C GLU A 97 13.35 5.67 2.31
N LYS A 98 13.44 5.80 0.98
CA LYS A 98 13.54 7.09 0.30
C LYS A 98 12.28 7.92 0.51
N SER A 99 11.09 7.34 0.32
CA SER A 99 9.81 7.99 0.53
C SER A 99 9.67 8.52 1.96
N LYS A 100 10.04 7.73 2.97
CA LYS A 100 10.05 8.14 4.38
C LYS A 100 10.95 9.33 4.68
N GLY A 101 11.88 9.67 3.81
CA GLY A 101 12.69 10.88 3.93
C GLY A 101 11.89 12.19 3.75
N TYR A 102 10.77 12.16 3.03
CA TYR A 102 9.95 13.35 2.73
C TYR A 102 8.45 13.16 2.98
N PHE A 103 7.93 11.93 2.84
CA PHE A 103 6.52 11.60 3.04
C PHE A 103 6.34 10.75 4.31
N GLN A 104 5.31 11.04 5.10
CA GLN A 104 5.06 10.36 6.40
C GLN A 104 6.27 10.40 7.35
N ASN A 105 7.04 11.49 7.34
CA ASN A 105 8.23 11.70 8.16
C ASN A 105 8.00 12.60 9.39
N LYS A 106 6.77 13.09 9.57
CA LYS A 106 6.33 13.92 10.70
C LYS A 106 4.94 13.50 11.15
N ASP A 107 4.57 13.89 12.38
CA ASP A 107 3.21 13.74 12.87
C ASP A 107 2.48 15.05 12.63
N ALA A 108 1.31 15.00 12.00
CA ALA A 108 0.43 16.13 11.79
C ALA A 108 -1.03 15.67 11.78
N LEU A 109 -1.84 16.26 12.66
CA LEU A 109 -3.26 15.97 12.77
C LEU A 109 -4.03 16.66 11.64
N LEU A 110 -5.19 16.14 11.26
CA LEU A 110 -6.13 16.81 10.35
C LEU A 110 -6.49 18.21 10.86
N THR A 111 -6.60 18.37 12.17
CA THR A 111 -6.91 19.67 12.82
C THR A 111 -5.78 20.71 12.72
N ASP A 112 -4.58 20.31 12.34
CA ASP A 112 -3.44 21.22 12.12
C ASP A 112 -3.56 21.99 10.79
N PHE A 113 -4.53 21.61 9.96
CA PHE A 113 -4.78 22.18 8.62
C PHE A 113 -6.19 22.78 8.50
N PRO A 114 -6.55 23.80 9.33
CA PRO A 114 -7.92 24.34 9.39
C PRO A 114 -8.35 25.09 8.12
N ASP A 115 -7.40 25.43 7.23
CA ASP A 115 -7.70 26.06 5.95
C ASP A 115 -8.07 25.04 4.87
N TYR A 116 -7.79 23.75 5.09
CA TYR A 116 -8.06 22.63 4.17
C TYR A 116 -9.17 21.72 4.65
N PHE A 117 -9.31 21.52 5.97
CA PHE A 117 -10.29 20.61 6.54
C PHE A 117 -11.23 21.34 7.47
N THR A 118 -12.52 21.32 7.17
CA THR A 118 -13.56 21.76 8.11
C THR A 118 -13.79 20.69 9.18
N LYS A 119 -14.53 21.04 10.22
CA LYS A 119 -14.93 20.05 11.24
C LYS A 119 -15.81 18.95 10.67
N GLU A 120 -16.61 19.26 9.65
CA GLU A 120 -17.49 18.32 8.95
C GLU A 120 -16.67 17.35 8.12
N ASP A 121 -15.63 17.82 7.43
CA ASP A 121 -14.71 16.96 6.66
C ASP A 121 -14.00 15.98 7.60
N ILE A 122 -13.46 16.47 8.74
CA ILE A 122 -12.76 15.62 9.72
C ILE A 122 -13.71 14.57 10.31
N GLU A 123 -14.96 14.94 10.63
CA GLU A 123 -15.93 13.98 11.15
C GLU A 123 -16.36 12.96 10.07
N GLY A 124 -16.44 13.41 8.80
CA GLY A 124 -16.76 12.52 7.66
C GLY A 124 -15.67 11.50 7.35
N MET A 125 -14.40 11.86 7.56
CA MET A 125 -13.24 10.97 7.37
C MET A 125 -12.98 10.05 8.57
N LYS A 126 -13.73 10.19 9.67
CA LYS A 126 -13.46 9.46 10.90
C LYS A 126 -13.70 7.97 10.75
N ASP A 127 -12.65 7.21 10.99
CA ASP A 127 -12.71 5.75 11.17
C ASP A 127 -12.17 5.42 12.57
N GLU A 128 -12.90 4.62 13.35
CA GLU A 128 -12.52 4.28 14.72
C GLU A 128 -11.23 3.46 14.81
N ARG A 129 -10.77 2.88 13.69
CA ARG A 129 -9.54 2.11 13.58
C ARG A 129 -8.31 2.97 13.29
N ILE A 130 -8.49 4.19 12.76
CA ILE A 130 -7.41 5.09 12.34
C ILE A 130 -7.36 6.31 13.25
N LYS A 131 -6.17 6.73 13.66
CA LYS A 131 -5.99 8.00 14.35
C LYS A 131 -6.19 9.17 13.40
N PRO A 132 -6.69 10.33 13.86
CA PRO A 132 -7.03 11.47 13.01
C PRO A 132 -5.81 12.28 12.56
N TYR A 133 -4.82 11.59 12.02
CA TYR A 133 -3.64 12.18 11.39
C TYR A 133 -3.86 12.33 9.88
N LEU A 134 -3.24 13.36 9.30
CA LEU A 134 -2.97 13.43 7.87
C LEU A 134 -1.61 12.81 7.56
N PHE A 135 -0.62 13.06 8.43
CA PHE A 135 0.73 12.48 8.36
C PHE A 135 1.10 11.86 9.69
N ASN A 136 1.70 10.67 9.66
CA ASN A 136 2.17 9.97 10.84
C ASN A 136 3.49 9.24 10.54
N LYS A 137 4.52 9.47 11.33
CA LYS A 137 5.84 8.82 11.19
C LYS A 137 5.79 7.29 11.25
N LYS A 138 4.73 6.74 11.84
CA LYS A 138 4.53 5.29 11.94
C LYS A 138 3.65 4.72 10.83
N TRP A 139 3.33 5.51 9.82
CA TRP A 139 2.69 5.05 8.59
C TRP A 139 3.75 4.82 7.52
N PHE A 140 3.80 3.62 6.96
CA PHE A 140 4.82 3.22 5.99
C PHE A 140 4.18 2.93 4.63
N PRO A 141 4.36 3.82 3.63
CA PRO A 141 3.88 3.56 2.29
C PRO A 141 4.61 2.34 1.72
N PHE A 142 3.88 1.33 1.27
CA PHE A 142 4.45 0.13 0.67
C PHE A 142 3.98 -0.11 -0.77
N ALA A 143 2.94 0.58 -1.20
CA ALA A 143 2.51 0.58 -2.59
C ALA A 143 2.03 1.98 -2.99
N GLU A 144 2.23 2.33 -4.27
CA GLU A 144 1.94 3.66 -4.79
C GLU A 144 1.08 3.61 -6.06
N TYR A 145 0.23 4.61 -6.23
CA TYR A 145 -0.58 4.83 -7.41
C TYR A 145 -0.43 6.28 -7.87
N CYS A 146 -0.03 6.48 -9.13
CA CYS A 146 0.13 7.80 -9.76
C CYS A 146 0.98 8.79 -8.92
N ASP A 147 2.03 8.34 -8.25
CA ASP A 147 2.96 9.13 -7.42
C ASP A 147 2.30 9.97 -6.31
N SER A 148 1.01 9.76 -6.03
CA SER A 148 0.23 10.61 -5.12
C SER A 148 -0.64 9.86 -4.12
N CYS A 149 -1.04 8.63 -4.42
CA CYS A 149 -1.83 7.80 -3.54
C CYS A 149 -1.01 6.60 -3.08
N TYR A 150 -1.19 6.19 -1.82
CA TYR A 150 -0.34 5.18 -1.20
C TYR A 150 -1.14 4.21 -0.35
N LEU A 151 -0.91 2.90 -0.53
CA LEU A 151 -1.24 1.92 0.50
C LEU A 151 -0.13 1.96 1.55
N MET A 152 -0.51 2.04 2.81
CA MET A 152 0.41 2.19 3.93
C MET A 152 0.15 1.16 5.01
N LEU A 153 1.22 0.66 5.62
CA LEU A 153 1.17 -0.09 6.87
C LEU A 153 1.05 0.90 8.04
N ASP A 154 0.04 0.73 8.86
CA ASP A 154 -0.21 1.55 10.04
C ASP A 154 0.36 0.88 11.30
N PHE A 155 1.48 1.39 11.82
CA PHE A 155 2.10 0.98 13.09
C PHE A 155 1.69 1.87 14.28
N ASP A 156 0.69 2.71 14.11
CA ASP A 156 0.14 3.56 15.17
C ASP A 156 -1.40 3.66 15.08
N PRO A 157 -2.09 2.51 15.00
CA PRO A 157 -3.54 2.51 14.87
C PRO A 157 -4.25 3.12 16.07
N SER A 158 -5.54 3.39 15.93
CA SER A 158 -6.37 3.74 17.07
C SER A 158 -6.66 2.51 17.94
N LYS A 159 -7.43 2.70 18.98
CA LYS A 159 -7.78 1.63 19.93
C LYS A 159 -8.55 0.47 19.28
N GLU A 160 -9.36 0.75 18.27
CA GLU A 160 -10.18 -0.25 17.56
C GLU A 160 -9.44 -0.78 16.30
N GLY A 161 -8.26 -0.25 16.00
CA GLY A 161 -7.41 -0.72 14.90
C GLY A 161 -6.40 -1.77 15.32
N LYS A 162 -5.71 -2.32 14.34
CA LYS A 162 -4.68 -3.36 14.51
C LYS A 162 -3.34 -2.87 13.99
N GLU A 163 -2.27 -3.08 14.75
CA GLU A 163 -0.90 -2.77 14.30
C GLU A 163 -0.56 -3.55 13.03
N GLY A 164 -0.10 -2.84 12.01
CA GLY A 164 0.16 -3.40 10.69
C GLY A 164 -1.06 -3.48 9.77
N GLN A 165 -2.21 -2.94 10.19
CA GLN A 165 -3.36 -2.76 9.29
C GLN A 165 -2.99 -1.93 8.07
N ILE A 166 -3.77 -2.08 6.99
CA ILE A 166 -3.57 -1.34 5.75
C ILE A 166 -4.55 -0.17 5.69
N ILE A 167 -3.99 1.01 5.44
CA ILE A 167 -4.72 2.24 5.17
C ILE A 167 -4.30 2.80 3.83
N CYS A 168 -5.15 3.57 3.19
CA CYS A 168 -4.84 4.26 1.94
C CYS A 168 -4.83 5.77 2.16
N TYR A 169 -3.74 6.43 1.79
CA TYR A 169 -3.69 7.87 1.63
C TYR A 169 -4.04 8.21 0.19
N ILE A 170 -5.00 9.09 0.00
CA ILE A 170 -5.41 9.64 -1.29
C ILE A 170 -5.12 11.12 -1.28
N HIS A 171 -4.51 11.62 -2.36
CA HIS A 171 -4.25 13.04 -2.57
C HIS A 171 -5.29 13.63 -3.51
N ASP A 172 -5.75 14.84 -3.20
CA ASP A 172 -6.66 15.69 -3.97
C ASP A 172 -8.09 15.08 -4.20
N PRO A 173 -8.96 15.20 -3.19
CA PRO A 173 -8.72 15.77 -1.86
C PRO A 173 -7.96 14.81 -0.94
N ASP A 174 -7.16 15.39 -0.05
CA ASP A 174 -6.43 14.60 0.93
C ASP A 174 -7.37 13.85 1.87
N GLU A 175 -7.28 12.53 1.88
CA GLU A 175 -8.01 11.69 2.83
C GLU A 175 -7.21 10.43 3.20
N VAL A 176 -7.56 9.83 4.34
CA VAL A 176 -7.00 8.55 4.77
C VAL A 176 -8.15 7.59 5.03
N ILE A 177 -8.14 6.46 4.35
CA ILE A 177 -9.21 5.47 4.34
C ILE A 177 -8.66 4.13 4.85
N TYR A 178 -9.43 3.41 5.65
CA TYR A 178 -9.12 2.03 5.99
C TYR A 178 -9.30 1.13 4.77
N ALA A 179 -8.31 0.28 4.50
CA ALA A 179 -8.32 -0.64 3.38
C ALA A 179 -8.50 -2.11 3.82
N ALA A 180 -7.69 -2.60 4.78
CA ALA A 180 -7.76 -3.99 5.23
C ALA A 180 -7.11 -4.18 6.63
N GLU A 181 -7.45 -5.25 7.33
CA GLU A 181 -6.84 -5.60 8.62
C GLU A 181 -5.39 -6.10 8.48
N SER A 182 -5.03 -6.63 7.31
CA SER A 182 -3.70 -7.17 6.99
C SER A 182 -3.46 -7.20 5.49
N LEU A 183 -2.21 -7.43 5.07
CA LEU A 183 -1.89 -7.67 3.67
C LEU A 183 -2.61 -8.91 3.12
N THR A 184 -2.72 -9.94 3.95
CA THR A 184 -3.44 -11.16 3.57
C THR A 184 -4.90 -10.86 3.23
N GLU A 185 -5.60 -10.06 4.04
CA GLU A 185 -6.99 -9.68 3.79
C GLU A 185 -7.11 -8.82 2.53
N LEU A 186 -6.20 -7.85 2.32
CA LEU A 186 -6.18 -7.03 1.10
C LEU A 186 -6.06 -7.91 -0.15
N VAL A 187 -5.10 -8.82 -0.16
CA VAL A 187 -4.85 -9.71 -1.31
C VAL A 187 -5.98 -10.73 -1.50
N ASP A 188 -6.60 -11.20 -0.40
CA ASP A 188 -7.78 -12.08 -0.50
C ASP A 188 -8.98 -11.34 -1.09
N GLY A 189 -9.20 -10.09 -0.70
CA GLY A 189 -10.23 -9.25 -1.31
C GLY A 189 -10.03 -9.08 -2.82
N ILE A 190 -8.80 -8.80 -3.26
CA ILE A 190 -8.50 -8.72 -4.70
C ILE A 190 -8.79 -10.05 -5.41
N ILE A 191 -8.41 -11.19 -4.81
CA ILE A 191 -8.68 -12.52 -5.39
C ILE A 191 -10.19 -12.78 -5.50
N GLU A 192 -10.98 -12.39 -4.49
CA GLU A 192 -12.45 -12.55 -4.51
C GLU A 192 -13.11 -11.69 -5.60
N GLU A 193 -12.56 -10.52 -5.92
CA GLU A 193 -13.06 -9.62 -6.95
C GLU A 193 -12.76 -10.11 -8.38
N ILE A 194 -11.65 -10.82 -8.57
CA ILE A 194 -11.21 -11.31 -9.89
C ILE A 194 -11.70 -12.74 -10.23
N GLU A 195 -12.31 -13.46 -9.30
CA GLU A 195 -12.89 -14.81 -9.49
C GLU A 195 -14.35 -14.76 -9.91
#